data_bf97d57f89e3bf207c4584f793bd5f6a
#
_entry.id   bf97d57f89e3bf207c4584f793bd5f6a
#
_cell.length_a   1.000
_cell.length_b   1.000
_cell.length_c   1.000
_cell.angle_alpha   90.00
_cell.angle_beta   90.00
_cell.angle_gamma   90.00
#
_symmetry.space_group_name_H-M   'P 1'
#
loop_
_entity.id
_entity.type
_entity.pdbx_description
1 polymer ?
#
loop_
_entity_poly.entity_id
_entity_poly.type
_entity_poly.pdbx_seq_one_letter_code
_entity_poly.pdbx_strand_id
1 'polypeptide(L)'
;MKLKAPAILLLALALSGCATGQRPSVEWITVRDTDQFTDKSTCGVTVGSFYTGGGVYTVSNHYYPYIESANGELRVGIRSGGRFKIPVGDVQIRIDQNPAWTIATGETPVDYVPEGQLKAMQAYGGDAKQQEMLEKTYKTALQASAQAMSPFTAATGEKAQQILSQMKTGKVLIYRTLGLNQAASTTGEYALDQSLNKALAECGIK
;
A
#
# COMPACT_ATOMS: atom_id res chain seq x y z
N MET A 1 -19.99 68.98 45.91
CA MET A 1 -19.13 68.54 44.78
C MET A 1 -19.14 67.03 44.78
N LYS A 2 -19.78 66.44 43.80
CA LYS A 2 -19.88 64.96 43.65
C LYS A 2 -18.87 64.51 42.60
N LEU A 3 -17.81 63.77 43.00
CA LEU A 3 -16.88 63.15 42.08
C LEU A 3 -17.52 61.86 41.49
N LYS A 4 -17.58 61.82 40.15
CA LYS A 4 -17.96 60.60 39.42
C LYS A 4 -16.70 59.83 39.14
N ALA A 5 -16.62 58.54 39.53
CA ALA A 5 -15.60 57.62 39.18
C ALA A 5 -15.87 57.04 37.79
N PRO A 6 -14.85 56.88 36.92
CA PRO A 6 -15.03 56.21 35.62
C PRO A 6 -14.95 54.68 35.79
N ALA A 7 -15.94 53.99 35.24
CA ALA A 7 -15.94 52.54 35.13
C ALA A 7 -14.93 52.09 34.04
N ILE A 8 -13.93 51.35 34.49
CA ILE A 8 -12.95 50.69 33.57
C ILE A 8 -13.58 49.39 33.07
N LEU A 9 -13.94 49.40 31.80
CA LEU A 9 -14.47 48.24 31.08
C LEU A 9 -13.29 47.33 30.69
N LEU A 10 -13.08 46.25 31.44
CA LEU A 10 -12.12 45.20 31.11
C LEU A 10 -12.64 44.37 29.92
N LEU A 11 -12.07 44.60 28.73
CA LEU A 11 -12.32 43.84 27.53
C LEU A 11 -11.48 42.55 27.58
N ALA A 12 -12.09 41.44 28.00
CA ALA A 12 -11.49 40.13 27.98
C ALA A 12 -11.41 39.63 26.52
N LEU A 13 -10.23 39.70 25.91
CA LEU A 13 -9.95 39.01 24.64
C LEU A 13 -9.95 37.50 24.88
N ALA A 14 -11.02 36.83 24.47
CA ALA A 14 -11.06 35.38 24.35
C ALA A 14 -10.18 34.99 23.17
N LEU A 15 -8.95 34.52 23.44
CA LEU A 15 -8.12 33.79 22.46
C LEU A 15 -8.80 32.45 22.16
N SER A 16 -9.60 32.45 21.11
CA SER A 16 -10.10 31.21 20.52
C SER A 16 -8.91 30.47 19.92
N GLY A 17 -8.27 29.61 20.72
CA GLY A 17 -7.29 28.67 20.23
C GLY A 17 -7.95 27.78 19.17
N CYS A 18 -7.51 27.89 17.91
CA CYS A 18 -7.79 26.88 16.90
C CYS A 18 -7.30 25.54 17.45
N ALA A 19 -8.20 24.74 17.99
CA ALA A 19 -7.93 23.32 18.21
C ALA A 19 -7.61 22.74 16.83
N THR A 20 -6.34 22.56 16.53
CA THR A 20 -5.90 21.72 15.42
C THR A 20 -6.46 20.34 15.73
N GLY A 21 -7.56 19.99 15.05
CA GLY A 21 -8.16 18.68 15.16
C GLY A 21 -7.10 17.65 14.85
N GLN A 22 -6.58 17.01 15.88
CA GLN A 22 -5.68 15.87 15.74
C GLN A 22 -6.44 14.84 14.92
N ARG A 23 -6.00 14.59 13.69
CA ARG A 23 -6.53 13.48 12.92
C ARG A 23 -6.34 12.21 13.77
N PRO A 24 -7.37 11.35 13.90
CA PRO A 24 -7.21 10.12 14.64
C PRO A 24 -5.99 9.37 14.10
N SER A 25 -5.06 9.04 14.96
CA SER A 25 -3.88 8.26 14.59
C SER A 25 -4.38 6.90 14.12
N VAL A 26 -4.13 6.60 12.87
CA VAL A 26 -4.47 5.29 12.30
C VAL A 26 -3.34 4.35 12.66
N GLU A 27 -3.62 3.37 13.52
CA GLU A 27 -2.63 2.38 13.94
C GLU A 27 -2.25 1.44 12.81
N TRP A 28 -0.99 1.04 12.78
CA TRP A 28 -0.52 -0.10 12.01
C TRP A 28 -0.95 -1.38 12.68
N ILE A 29 -1.54 -2.27 11.91
CA ILE A 29 -2.09 -3.54 12.38
C ILE A 29 -1.54 -4.71 11.58
N THR A 30 -1.54 -5.89 12.20
CA THR A 30 -1.26 -7.15 11.51
C THR A 30 -2.53 -7.68 10.87
N VAL A 31 -2.40 -8.20 9.65
CA VAL A 31 -3.44 -8.95 8.95
C VAL A 31 -2.88 -10.33 8.64
N ARG A 32 -3.50 -11.36 9.20
CA ARG A 32 -3.18 -12.75 8.91
C ARG A 32 -4.24 -13.32 8.00
N ASP A 33 -3.79 -13.96 6.94
CA ASP A 33 -4.64 -14.67 6.02
C ASP A 33 -4.11 -16.09 5.83
N THR A 34 -5.01 -17.06 5.78
CA THR A 34 -4.66 -18.47 5.54
C THR A 34 -5.46 -18.95 4.35
N ASP A 35 -4.75 -19.31 3.31
CA ASP A 35 -5.33 -19.93 2.13
C ASP A 35 -5.86 -21.32 2.50
N GLN A 36 -7.17 -21.48 2.47
CA GLN A 36 -7.86 -22.71 2.84
C GLN A 36 -7.60 -23.89 1.88
N PHE A 37 -7.02 -23.65 0.73
CA PHE A 37 -6.69 -24.70 -0.25
C PHE A 37 -5.26 -25.20 -0.12
N THR A 38 -4.36 -24.35 0.35
CA THR A 38 -2.92 -24.66 0.42
C THR A 38 -2.38 -24.67 1.85
N ASP A 39 -3.20 -24.31 2.83
CA ASP A 39 -2.84 -24.11 4.25
C ASP A 39 -1.69 -23.12 4.46
N LYS A 40 -1.38 -22.33 3.44
CA LYS A 40 -0.34 -21.30 3.53
C LYS A 40 -0.88 -20.08 4.25
N SER A 41 -0.19 -19.68 5.31
CA SER A 41 -0.50 -18.47 6.05
C SER A 41 0.43 -17.33 5.64
N THR A 42 -0.13 -16.17 5.39
CA THR A 42 0.60 -14.93 5.19
C THR A 42 0.37 -13.99 6.37
N CYS A 43 1.37 -13.21 6.71
CA CYS A 43 1.26 -12.14 7.70
C CYS A 43 1.67 -10.83 7.07
N GLY A 44 0.73 -9.93 6.98
CA GLY A 44 0.93 -8.60 6.45
C GLY A 44 0.74 -7.53 7.52
N VAL A 45 1.36 -6.39 7.31
CA VAL A 45 1.23 -5.18 8.13
C VAL A 45 0.64 -4.08 7.26
N THR A 46 -0.42 -3.43 7.72
CA THR A 46 -1.10 -2.33 7.02
C THR A 46 -1.69 -1.35 8.03
N VAL A 47 -2.42 -0.34 7.58
CA VAL A 47 -2.97 0.69 8.44
C VAL A 47 -4.48 0.55 8.63
N GLY A 48 -4.88 0.58 9.90
CA GLY A 48 -6.22 0.85 10.39
C GLY A 48 -7.33 -0.15 10.09
N SER A 49 -8.41 0.00 10.83
CA SER A 49 -9.64 -0.79 10.72
C SER A 49 -10.38 -0.60 9.39
N PHE A 50 -10.06 0.41 8.63
CA PHE A 50 -10.63 0.66 7.31
C PHE A 50 -10.35 -0.45 6.31
N TYR A 51 -9.29 -1.22 6.51
CA TYR A 51 -8.95 -2.34 5.67
C TYR A 51 -9.95 -3.51 5.79
N THR A 52 -10.50 -3.72 6.98
CA THR A 52 -11.34 -4.89 7.31
C THR A 52 -12.82 -4.56 7.54
N GLY A 53 -13.18 -3.32 7.86
CA GLY A 53 -14.49 -2.98 8.41
C GLY A 53 -15.38 -2.01 7.60
N GLY A 54 -14.95 -1.56 6.44
CA GLY A 54 -15.70 -0.57 5.69
C GLY A 54 -16.81 -1.16 4.80
N GLY A 55 -17.85 -0.37 4.59
CA GLY A 55 -18.88 -0.66 3.59
C GLY A 55 -18.30 -0.65 2.17
N VAL A 56 -19.01 -1.35 1.27
CA VAL A 56 -18.59 -1.56 -0.13
C VAL A 56 -18.19 -0.27 -0.86
N TYR A 57 -18.82 0.84 -0.54
CA TYR A 57 -18.62 2.12 -1.24
C TYR A 57 -17.56 3.03 -0.61
N THR A 58 -17.26 2.87 0.67
CA THR A 58 -16.37 3.78 1.40
C THR A 58 -14.91 3.34 1.40
N VAL A 59 -14.64 2.06 1.11
CA VAL A 59 -13.30 1.46 1.25
C VAL A 59 -12.79 0.86 -0.05
N SER A 60 -13.66 0.60 -1.03
CA SER A 60 -13.27 -0.04 -2.30
C SER A 60 -12.41 0.83 -3.23
N ASN A 61 -12.33 2.14 -2.98
CA ASN A 61 -11.51 3.07 -3.77
C ASN A 61 -10.30 3.60 -2.99
N HIS A 62 -9.98 3.00 -1.85
CA HIS A 62 -8.85 3.41 -1.04
C HIS A 62 -7.69 2.43 -1.18
N TYR A 63 -6.50 3.00 -1.18
CA TYR A 63 -5.24 2.28 -1.21
C TYR A 63 -4.53 2.46 0.12
N TYR A 64 -3.79 1.45 0.54
CA TYR A 64 -3.12 1.42 1.84
C TYR A 64 -1.69 0.93 1.70
N PRO A 65 -0.75 1.50 2.46
CA PRO A 65 0.58 0.92 2.55
C PRO A 65 0.49 -0.48 3.15
N TYR A 66 1.31 -1.38 2.63
CA TYR A 66 1.41 -2.71 3.18
C TYR A 66 2.84 -3.25 3.14
N ILE A 67 3.13 -4.10 4.09
CA ILE A 67 4.40 -4.80 4.22
C ILE A 67 4.05 -6.26 4.46
N GLU A 68 4.63 -7.18 3.72
CA GLU A 68 4.31 -8.60 3.81
C GLU A 68 5.58 -9.43 3.64
N SER A 69 5.64 -10.56 4.34
CA SER A 69 6.59 -11.61 4.02
C SER A 69 5.81 -12.77 3.40
N ALA A 70 5.95 -12.94 2.10
CA ALA A 70 5.29 -13.99 1.34
C ALA A 70 6.33 -14.94 0.76
N ASN A 71 6.25 -16.23 1.09
CA ASN A 71 7.20 -17.26 0.66
C ASN A 71 8.68 -16.92 0.99
N GLY A 72 8.92 -16.21 2.09
CA GLY A 72 10.26 -15.75 2.49
C GLY A 72 10.76 -14.51 1.77
N GLU A 73 9.96 -13.93 0.86
CA GLU A 73 10.27 -12.69 0.17
C GLU A 73 9.57 -11.51 0.84
N LEU A 74 10.34 -10.46 1.15
CA LEU A 74 9.80 -9.20 1.67
C LEU A 74 9.16 -8.41 0.52
N ARG A 75 7.93 -7.96 0.75
CA ARG A 75 7.16 -7.09 -0.13
C ARG A 75 6.80 -5.81 0.60
N VAL A 76 7.10 -4.67 0.02
CA VAL A 76 6.72 -3.36 0.56
C VAL A 76 6.09 -2.53 -0.55
N GLY A 77 4.89 -2.04 -0.31
CA GLY A 77 4.16 -1.33 -1.35
C GLY A 77 2.82 -0.76 -0.92
N ILE A 78 1.94 -0.68 -1.90
CA ILE A 78 0.57 -0.19 -1.75
C ILE A 78 -0.41 -1.27 -2.22
N ARG A 79 -1.49 -1.46 -1.50
CA ARG A 79 -2.56 -2.41 -1.85
C ARG A 79 -3.92 -1.76 -1.83
N SER A 80 -4.86 -2.31 -2.60
CA SER A 80 -6.24 -1.88 -2.54
C SER A 80 -6.94 -2.47 -1.31
N GLY A 81 -7.73 -1.64 -0.63
CA GLY A 81 -8.61 -2.06 0.47
C GLY A 81 -10.00 -2.47 -0.03
N GLY A 82 -10.87 -2.80 0.94
CA GLY A 82 -12.27 -3.12 0.70
C GLY A 82 -12.54 -4.54 0.23
N ARG A 83 -13.82 -4.86 0.04
CA ARG A 83 -14.27 -6.19 -0.40
C ARG A 83 -13.92 -6.46 -1.86
N PHE A 84 -14.00 -5.44 -2.71
CA PHE A 84 -13.63 -5.54 -4.11
C PHE A 84 -12.21 -5.01 -4.29
N LYS A 85 -11.35 -5.89 -4.72
CA LYS A 85 -9.95 -5.55 -5.01
C LYS A 85 -9.89 -4.92 -6.39
N ILE A 86 -9.28 -3.73 -6.47
CA ILE A 86 -9.07 -3.00 -7.72
C ILE A 86 -7.57 -2.92 -8.02
N PRO A 87 -7.18 -2.84 -9.30
CA PRO A 87 -5.78 -2.64 -9.66
C PRO A 87 -5.21 -1.36 -9.05
N VAL A 88 -3.96 -1.43 -8.59
CA VAL A 88 -3.30 -0.28 -7.95
C VAL A 88 -2.58 0.59 -8.97
N GLY A 89 -1.96 0.01 -9.99
CA GLY A 89 -1.10 0.73 -10.92
C GLY A 89 0.27 1.05 -10.33
N ASP A 90 1.03 1.90 -11.01
CA ASP A 90 2.32 2.38 -10.51
C ASP A 90 2.14 3.26 -9.28
N VAL A 91 3.09 3.22 -8.36
CA VAL A 91 3.02 3.99 -7.11
C VAL A 91 4.31 4.73 -6.81
N GLN A 92 4.18 5.81 -6.06
CA GLN A 92 5.32 6.46 -5.42
C GLN A 92 5.11 6.47 -3.91
N ILE A 93 6.19 6.17 -3.19
CA ILE A 93 6.25 6.20 -1.72
C ILE A 93 7.40 7.11 -1.33
N ARG A 94 7.15 7.97 -0.37
CA ARG A 94 8.19 8.84 0.22
C ARG A 94 8.10 8.77 1.74
N ILE A 95 9.23 8.62 2.37
CA ILE A 95 9.37 8.64 3.83
C ILE A 95 10.07 9.95 4.22
N ASP A 96 9.40 10.76 5.00
CA ASP A 96 9.87 12.09 5.42
C ASP A 96 10.32 12.97 4.23
N GLN A 97 11.54 13.47 4.27
CA GLN A 97 12.15 14.29 3.22
C GLN A 97 13.07 13.49 2.29
N ASN A 98 13.11 12.16 2.42
CA ASN A 98 13.91 11.33 1.52
C ASN A 98 13.40 11.40 0.07
N PRO A 99 14.24 11.07 -0.91
CA PRO A 99 13.80 10.90 -2.29
C PRO A 99 12.65 9.87 -2.39
N ALA A 100 11.70 10.15 -3.25
CA ALA A 100 10.57 9.24 -3.44
C ALA A 100 11.00 7.96 -4.18
N TRP A 101 10.54 6.84 -3.70
CA TRP A 101 10.62 5.55 -4.37
C TRP A 101 9.48 5.42 -5.38
N THR A 102 9.80 5.14 -6.63
CA THR A 102 8.80 4.75 -7.64
C THR A 102 8.81 3.23 -7.74
N ILE A 103 7.65 2.61 -7.62
CA ILE A 103 7.45 1.16 -7.78
C ILE A 103 6.52 0.98 -8.98
N ALA A 104 7.03 0.41 -10.05
CA ALA A 104 6.24 0.12 -11.24
C ALA A 104 5.43 -1.17 -11.05
N THR A 105 4.30 -1.25 -11.69
CA THR A 105 3.45 -2.47 -11.74
C THR A 105 4.26 -3.69 -12.20
N GLY A 106 5.17 -3.51 -13.16
CA GLY A 106 6.04 -4.56 -13.67
C GLY A 106 7.06 -5.12 -12.67
N GLU A 107 7.30 -4.43 -11.54
CA GLU A 107 8.15 -4.91 -10.44
C GLU A 107 7.38 -5.82 -9.47
N THR A 108 6.03 -5.79 -9.54
CA THR A 108 5.17 -6.54 -8.62
C THR A 108 5.31 -8.04 -8.86
N PRO A 109 5.60 -8.83 -7.81
CA PRO A 109 5.69 -10.27 -7.94
C PRO A 109 4.34 -10.87 -8.33
N VAL A 110 4.38 -11.89 -9.17
CA VAL A 110 3.20 -12.66 -9.59
C VAL A 110 3.26 -14.03 -8.92
N ASP A 111 2.33 -14.30 -8.02
CA ASP A 111 2.32 -15.52 -7.24
C ASP A 111 1.78 -16.74 -8.00
N TYR A 112 0.97 -16.50 -9.02
CA TYR A 112 0.34 -17.54 -9.78
C TYR A 112 0.21 -17.18 -11.26
N VAL A 113 0.71 -18.05 -12.13
CA VAL A 113 0.48 -18.03 -13.58
C VAL A 113 -0.25 -19.31 -13.97
N PRO A 114 -1.43 -19.24 -14.61
CA PRO A 114 -2.19 -20.42 -15.00
C PRO A 114 -1.43 -21.26 -16.05
N GLU A 115 -0.96 -22.44 -15.69
CA GLU A 115 -0.22 -23.33 -16.62
C GLU A 115 -1.13 -24.01 -17.64
N GLY A 116 -2.42 -24.18 -17.34
CA GLY A 116 -3.35 -24.89 -18.21
C GLY A 116 -3.48 -24.30 -19.61
N GLN A 117 -3.35 -22.99 -19.73
CA GLN A 117 -3.38 -22.30 -21.02
C GLN A 117 -2.09 -22.45 -21.81
N LEU A 118 -0.94 -22.58 -21.15
CA LEU A 118 0.34 -22.88 -21.80
C LEU A 118 0.31 -24.25 -22.47
N LYS A 119 -0.26 -25.26 -21.81
CA LYS A 119 -0.40 -26.61 -22.38
C LYS A 119 -1.31 -26.65 -23.60
N ALA A 120 -2.37 -25.86 -23.63
CA ALA A 120 -3.26 -25.76 -24.78
C ALA A 120 -2.54 -25.16 -26.00
N MET A 121 -1.59 -24.26 -25.80
CA MET A 121 -0.82 -23.65 -26.91
C MET A 121 0.25 -24.59 -27.50
N GLN A 122 0.79 -25.48 -26.69
CA GLN A 122 1.73 -26.52 -27.20
C GLN A 122 1.10 -27.46 -28.22
N ALA A 123 -0.24 -27.54 -28.24
CA ALA A 123 -0.98 -28.31 -29.23
C ALA A 123 -1.07 -27.66 -30.63
N TYR A 124 -0.75 -26.37 -30.75
CA TYR A 124 -0.68 -25.66 -32.02
C TYR A 124 0.70 -25.91 -32.65
N GLY A 125 0.81 -26.90 -33.51
CA GLY A 125 2.04 -27.36 -34.15
C GLY A 125 2.98 -26.24 -34.64
N GLY A 126 4.26 -26.53 -34.72
CA GLY A 126 5.33 -25.65 -35.13
C GLY A 126 6.67 -26.32 -34.85
N ASP A 127 7.77 -25.75 -35.35
CA ASP A 127 9.08 -26.23 -34.94
C ASP A 127 9.39 -25.86 -33.49
N ALA A 128 10.33 -26.53 -32.84
CA ALA A 128 10.68 -26.36 -31.44
C ALA A 128 11.04 -24.91 -31.10
N LYS A 129 11.67 -24.17 -32.02
CA LYS A 129 12.06 -22.78 -31.82
C LYS A 129 10.85 -21.84 -31.84
N GLN A 130 9.88 -22.10 -32.71
CA GLN A 130 8.63 -21.35 -32.76
C GLN A 130 7.79 -21.59 -31.51
N GLN A 131 7.72 -22.84 -31.03
CA GLN A 131 7.03 -23.19 -29.79
C GLN A 131 7.66 -22.51 -28.59
N GLU A 132 8.98 -22.52 -28.46
CA GLU A 132 9.68 -21.82 -27.35
C GLU A 132 9.42 -20.29 -27.37
N MET A 133 9.50 -19.69 -28.58
CA MET A 133 9.22 -18.25 -28.71
C MET A 133 7.77 -17.91 -28.35
N LEU A 134 6.82 -18.72 -28.79
CA LEU A 134 5.40 -18.56 -28.50
C LEU A 134 5.12 -18.69 -27.00
N GLU A 135 5.67 -19.72 -26.35
CA GLU A 135 5.54 -19.96 -24.92
C GLU A 135 6.10 -18.78 -24.12
N LYS A 136 7.31 -18.33 -24.45
CA LYS A 136 7.95 -17.17 -23.80
C LYS A 136 7.12 -15.91 -23.96
N THR A 137 6.65 -15.62 -25.17
CA THR A 137 5.83 -14.43 -25.44
C THR A 137 4.52 -14.45 -24.65
N TYR A 138 3.86 -15.60 -24.65
CA TYR A 138 2.60 -15.80 -23.94
C TYR A 138 2.78 -15.68 -22.42
N LYS A 139 3.81 -16.33 -21.87
CA LYS A 139 4.14 -16.24 -20.45
C LYS A 139 4.41 -14.79 -20.03
N THR A 140 5.17 -14.05 -20.85
CA THR A 140 5.43 -12.63 -20.60
C THR A 140 4.15 -11.79 -20.66
N ALA A 141 3.27 -12.05 -21.62
CA ALA A 141 1.99 -11.35 -21.74
C ALA A 141 1.06 -11.65 -20.56
N LEU A 142 0.98 -12.91 -20.12
CA LEU A 142 0.21 -13.29 -18.93
C LEU A 142 0.75 -12.62 -17.66
N GLN A 143 2.07 -12.61 -17.49
CA GLN A 143 2.70 -11.94 -16.35
C GLN A 143 2.40 -10.46 -16.36
N ALA A 144 2.57 -9.77 -17.47
CA ALA A 144 2.26 -8.35 -17.59
C ALA A 144 0.77 -8.05 -17.32
N SER A 145 -0.12 -8.91 -17.81
CA SER A 145 -1.57 -8.80 -17.53
C SER A 145 -1.87 -9.00 -16.06
N ALA A 146 -1.29 -10.02 -15.42
CA ALA A 146 -1.46 -10.27 -13.99
C ALA A 146 -0.95 -9.11 -13.14
N GLN A 147 0.19 -8.53 -13.49
CA GLN A 147 0.75 -7.35 -12.84
C GLN A 147 -0.15 -6.12 -13.01
N ALA A 148 -0.65 -5.86 -14.23
CA ALA A 148 -1.54 -4.74 -14.50
C ALA A 148 -2.88 -4.83 -13.74
N MET A 149 -3.36 -6.04 -13.49
CA MET A 149 -4.61 -6.31 -12.76
C MET A 149 -4.37 -6.57 -11.27
N SER A 150 -3.14 -6.47 -10.79
CA SER A 150 -2.80 -6.77 -9.41
C SER A 150 -3.47 -5.79 -8.45
N PRO A 151 -4.10 -6.29 -7.35
CA PRO A 151 -4.65 -5.46 -6.29
C PRO A 151 -3.57 -4.88 -5.37
N PHE A 152 -2.32 -5.03 -5.71
CA PHE A 152 -1.19 -4.44 -5.01
C PHE A 152 -0.04 -4.14 -5.99
N THR A 153 0.78 -3.19 -5.63
CA THR A 153 2.05 -2.89 -6.30
C THR A 153 3.13 -2.83 -5.24
N ALA A 154 4.13 -3.67 -5.37
CA ALA A 154 5.15 -3.87 -4.36
C ALA A 154 6.55 -3.97 -4.93
N ALA A 155 7.50 -3.37 -4.23
CA ALA A 155 8.91 -3.65 -4.36
C ALA A 155 9.26 -4.94 -3.61
N THR A 156 10.28 -5.64 -4.09
CA THR A 156 10.89 -6.80 -3.44
C THR A 156 12.42 -6.62 -3.34
N GLY A 157 13.10 -7.61 -2.78
CA GLY A 157 14.56 -7.63 -2.69
C GLY A 157 15.14 -6.43 -1.95
N GLU A 158 16.26 -5.90 -2.46
CA GLU A 158 16.99 -4.80 -1.82
C GLU A 158 16.15 -3.51 -1.73
N LYS A 159 15.37 -3.20 -2.76
CA LYS A 159 14.49 -2.02 -2.77
C LYS A 159 13.45 -2.07 -1.64
N ALA A 160 12.83 -3.22 -1.42
CA ALA A 160 11.89 -3.42 -0.31
C ALA A 160 12.57 -3.24 1.05
N GLN A 161 13.78 -3.78 1.20
CA GLN A 161 14.56 -3.65 2.44
C GLN A 161 14.93 -2.19 2.72
N GLN A 162 15.35 -1.44 1.71
CA GLN A 162 15.68 -0.02 1.86
C GLN A 162 14.46 0.82 2.22
N ILE A 163 13.30 0.58 1.58
CA ILE A 163 12.05 1.25 1.92
C ILE A 163 11.65 0.92 3.36
N LEU A 164 11.67 -0.36 3.75
CA LEU A 164 11.34 -0.79 5.10
C LEU A 164 12.27 -0.17 6.15
N SER A 165 13.58 -0.11 5.87
CA SER A 165 14.56 0.53 6.76
C SER A 165 14.23 2.01 6.99
N GLN A 166 13.87 2.74 5.93
CA GLN A 166 13.42 4.13 6.06
C GLN A 166 12.12 4.23 6.84
N MET A 167 11.14 3.34 6.63
CA MET A 167 9.89 3.32 7.36
C MET A 167 10.10 3.10 8.87
N LYS A 168 11.03 2.23 9.27
CA LYS A 168 11.31 1.93 10.68
C LYS A 168 11.97 3.09 11.42
N THR A 169 12.65 3.98 10.73
CA THR A 169 13.38 5.13 11.31
C THR A 169 12.70 6.46 11.03
N GLY A 170 11.80 6.51 10.06
CA GLY A 170 11.07 7.70 9.66
C GLY A 170 9.88 8.02 10.57
N LYS A 171 9.23 9.14 10.28
CA LYS A 171 8.07 9.64 11.03
C LYS A 171 6.78 9.64 10.22
N VAL A 172 6.88 9.87 8.92
CA VAL A 172 5.74 10.00 8.03
C VAL A 172 5.99 9.28 6.72
N LEU A 173 5.03 8.47 6.30
CA LEU A 173 4.97 7.88 4.98
C LEU A 173 3.89 8.61 4.18
N ILE A 174 4.26 9.07 2.99
CA ILE A 174 3.35 9.63 1.99
C ILE A 174 3.40 8.73 0.77
N TYR A 175 2.24 8.41 0.20
CA TYR A 175 2.19 7.71 -1.07
C TYR A 175 1.24 8.38 -2.06
N ARG A 176 1.42 8.06 -3.34
CA ARG A 176 0.45 8.32 -4.40
C ARG A 176 0.44 7.19 -5.41
N THR A 177 -0.73 6.93 -6.01
CA THR A 177 -0.84 6.10 -7.21
C THR A 177 -0.62 6.97 -8.45
N LEU A 178 0.01 6.42 -9.48
CA LEU A 178 0.26 7.10 -10.74
C LEU A 178 -0.75 6.60 -11.78
N GLY A 179 -1.72 7.43 -12.13
CA GLY A 179 -2.63 7.14 -13.25
C GLY A 179 -1.93 7.35 -14.59
N LEU A 180 -2.49 6.80 -15.66
CA LEU A 180 -1.95 6.90 -17.02
C LEU A 180 -1.66 8.34 -17.48
N ASN A 181 -2.37 9.33 -16.93
CA ASN A 181 -2.18 10.76 -17.25
C ASN A 181 -1.68 11.56 -16.04
N GLN A 182 -1.20 10.91 -14.98
CA GLN A 182 -0.79 11.52 -13.72
C GLN A 182 -1.87 12.39 -13.01
N ALA A 183 -3.04 12.57 -13.61
CA ALA A 183 -4.06 13.50 -13.17
C ALA A 183 -5.00 12.93 -12.07
N ALA A 184 -5.03 11.63 -11.86
CA ALA A 184 -5.94 10.97 -10.93
C ALA A 184 -5.19 10.17 -9.87
N SER A 185 -4.21 10.80 -9.23
CA SER A 185 -3.47 10.11 -8.17
C SER A 185 -4.24 10.13 -6.87
N THR A 186 -4.53 8.96 -6.34
CA THR A 186 -4.92 8.82 -4.94
C THR A 186 -3.68 8.99 -4.08
N THR A 187 -3.76 9.86 -3.08
CA THR A 187 -2.68 10.09 -2.13
C THR A 187 -3.11 9.67 -0.73
N GLY A 188 -2.16 9.25 0.08
CA GLY A 188 -2.36 9.00 1.50
C GLY A 188 -1.12 9.38 2.29
N GLU A 189 -1.33 9.70 3.56
CA GLU A 189 -0.30 10.06 4.51
C GLU A 189 -0.55 9.32 5.82
N TYR A 190 0.49 8.68 6.34
CA TYR A 190 0.41 7.87 7.56
C TYR A 190 1.61 8.11 8.46
N ALA A 191 1.35 8.21 9.76
CA ALA A 191 2.40 8.26 10.76
C ALA A 191 3.13 6.92 10.84
N LEU A 192 4.46 6.99 10.95
CA LEU A 192 5.31 5.85 11.23
C LEU A 192 5.67 5.90 12.72
N ASP A 193 4.90 5.20 13.53
CA ASP A 193 5.00 5.21 14.97
C ASP A 193 5.32 3.82 15.54
N GLN A 194 5.23 3.68 16.87
CA GLN A 194 5.53 2.42 17.54
C GLN A 194 4.59 1.27 17.13
N SER A 195 3.36 1.56 16.65
CA SER A 195 2.44 0.53 16.20
C SER A 195 2.98 -0.20 14.97
N LEU A 196 3.70 0.48 14.07
CA LEU A 196 4.39 -0.15 12.94
C LEU A 196 5.42 -1.19 13.45
N ASN A 197 6.31 -0.79 14.36
CA ASN A 197 7.34 -1.70 14.85
C ASN A 197 6.75 -2.90 15.58
N LYS A 198 5.68 -2.70 16.33
CA LYS A 198 4.93 -3.76 16.99
C LYS A 198 4.33 -4.74 15.96
N ALA A 199 3.63 -4.22 14.96
CA ALA A 199 3.00 -5.04 13.93
C ALA A 199 4.04 -5.82 13.09
N LEU A 200 5.19 -5.20 12.76
CA LEU A 200 6.30 -5.90 12.09
C LEU A 200 6.83 -7.06 12.94
N ALA A 201 7.04 -6.82 14.23
CA ALA A 201 7.52 -7.86 15.15
C ALA A 201 6.53 -9.03 15.27
N GLU A 202 5.23 -8.76 15.32
CA GLU A 202 4.18 -9.78 15.35
C GLU A 202 4.14 -10.64 14.08
N CYS A 203 4.54 -10.09 12.93
CA CYS A 203 4.71 -10.82 11.67
C CYS A 203 6.11 -11.43 11.48
N GLY A 204 7.03 -11.23 12.42
CA GLY A 204 8.43 -11.71 12.31
C GLY A 204 9.22 -11.01 11.19
N ILE A 205 8.77 -9.84 10.76
CA ILE A 205 9.45 -9.03 9.73
C ILE A 205 10.53 -8.19 10.43
N LYS A 206 11.77 -8.40 10.04
CA LYS A 206 12.95 -7.77 10.67
C LYS A 206 13.46 -6.58 9.88
#